data_c55975b285896f70d5b6b06011dc0587
#
_entry.id   c55975b285896f70d5b6b06011dc0587
#
_cell.length_a   1.000
_cell.length_b   1.000
_cell.length_c   1.000
_cell.angle_alpha   90.00
_cell.angle_beta   90.00
_cell.angle_gamma   90.00
#
_symmetry.space_group_name_H-M   'P 1'
#
loop_
_entity.id
_entity.type
_entity.pdbx_description
1 polymer ?
#
loop_
_entity_poly.entity_id
_entity_poly.type
_entity_poly.pdbx_seq_one_letter_code
_entity_poly.pdbx_strand_id
1 'polypeptide(L)'
;IEIIEDSYTNDKSENNNSLIDLNIALSNKHFKILIKKDYTLKKPLIIYHLTNEKMKSKNINLRLDFELEQNSSLKLIDFFSDDSEKNFMNIFYNFNLDKDAILKNYKIDKSLNKNLKYSFNNINQKQNSISETFIFSAGSDYFKNEINCNLKGEYSSAFINGIFSLDNNKQHEIRTTINHLVENTKSHQLIKSVLGKNTKSVYQGRIYVDSEAQKTDGYQLSKAILLDETSEFN
;
A
#
# COMPACT_ATOMS: atom_id res chain seq x y z
N ILE A 1 -5.55 -16.17 14.00
CA ILE A 1 -4.54 -15.14 13.68
C ILE A 1 -3.41 -15.24 14.69
N GLU A 2 -2.19 -15.17 14.23
CA GLU A 2 -0.99 -15.09 15.05
C GLU A 2 -0.24 -13.81 14.71
N ILE A 3 0.23 -13.09 15.71
CA ILE A 3 1.07 -11.89 15.54
C ILE A 3 2.38 -12.18 16.26
N ILE A 4 3.46 -12.14 15.51
CA ILE A 4 4.81 -12.43 15.99
C ILE A 4 5.64 -11.17 15.81
N GLU A 5 6.22 -10.67 16.90
CA GLU A 5 7.28 -9.66 16.83
C GLU A 5 8.59 -10.41 16.61
N ASP A 6 9.21 -10.24 15.47
CA ASP A 6 10.45 -10.90 15.11
C ASP A 6 11.63 -9.92 15.24
N SER A 7 12.76 -10.43 15.69
CA SER A 7 14.01 -9.71 15.61
C SER A 7 14.57 -9.86 14.19
N TYR A 8 14.90 -8.75 13.61
CA TYR A 8 15.37 -8.52 12.26
C TYR A 8 16.23 -9.66 11.65
N THR A 9 15.82 -10.17 10.48
CA THR A 9 16.66 -10.96 9.58
C THR A 9 17.17 -10.05 8.45
N ASN A 10 18.47 -10.07 8.16
CA ASN A 10 19.12 -9.34 7.09
C ASN A 10 18.67 -9.87 5.71
N ASP A 11 17.44 -9.60 5.32
CA ASP A 11 16.99 -9.84 3.97
C ASP A 11 17.58 -8.77 3.05
N LYS A 12 18.48 -9.17 2.17
CA LYS A 12 18.94 -8.28 1.10
C LYS A 12 17.73 -7.99 0.21
N SER A 13 17.37 -6.71 0.06
CA SER A 13 16.38 -6.34 -0.94
C SER A 13 16.99 -6.53 -2.33
N GLU A 14 16.32 -7.27 -3.19
CA GLU A 14 16.65 -7.34 -4.63
C GLU A 14 16.11 -6.12 -5.38
N ASN A 15 15.52 -5.16 -4.67
CA ASN A 15 14.88 -3.99 -5.24
C ASN A 15 15.83 -2.79 -5.26
N ASN A 16 16.05 -2.17 -6.40
CA ASN A 16 16.79 -0.91 -6.56
C ASN A 16 16.01 0.30 -5.99
N ASN A 17 15.53 0.22 -4.76
CA ASN A 17 14.75 1.27 -4.10
C ASN A 17 15.39 1.66 -2.77
N SER A 18 16.06 2.80 -2.75
CA SER A 18 16.81 3.29 -1.59
C SER A 18 15.95 3.48 -0.32
N LEU A 19 14.64 3.77 -0.46
CA LEU A 19 13.75 3.92 0.69
C LEU A 19 13.38 2.57 1.32
N ILE A 20 13.34 1.51 0.51
CA ILE A 20 13.18 0.14 1.00
C ILE A 20 14.45 -0.30 1.72
N ASP A 21 15.62 -0.03 1.12
CA ASP A 21 16.92 -0.35 1.73
C ASP A 21 17.09 0.38 3.06
N LEU A 22 16.68 1.66 3.11
CA LEU A 22 16.67 2.44 4.35
C LEU A 22 15.74 1.82 5.41
N ASN A 23 14.55 1.38 5.00
CA ASN A 23 13.62 0.69 5.91
C ASN A 23 14.24 -0.58 6.46
N ILE A 24 14.81 -1.41 5.60
CA ILE A 24 15.48 -2.65 5.98
C ILE A 24 16.63 -2.37 6.96
N ALA A 25 17.45 -1.36 6.70
CA ALA A 25 18.61 -1.05 7.54
C ALA A 25 18.25 -0.45 8.92
N LEU A 26 17.14 0.30 9.00
CA LEU A 26 16.78 1.08 10.19
C LEU A 26 15.52 0.59 10.89
N SER A 27 14.86 -0.45 10.40
CA SER A 27 13.68 -1.00 11.04
C SER A 27 14.06 -1.74 12.33
N ASN A 28 13.63 -1.20 13.46
CA ASN A 28 13.89 -1.82 14.76
C ASN A 28 12.84 -2.88 15.12
N LYS A 29 11.73 -2.90 14.42
CA LYS A 29 10.60 -3.79 14.68
C LYS A 29 10.04 -4.34 13.39
N HIS A 30 9.89 -5.64 13.38
CA HIS A 30 9.28 -6.40 12.31
C HIS A 30 8.14 -7.22 12.91
N PHE A 31 6.95 -7.07 12.34
CA PHE A 31 5.79 -7.84 12.76
C PHE A 31 5.34 -8.77 11.64
N LYS A 32 5.22 -10.03 11.96
CA LYS A 32 4.63 -11.04 11.09
C LYS A 32 3.22 -11.37 11.56
N ILE A 33 2.25 -11.22 10.67
CA ILE A 33 0.84 -11.49 10.92
C ILE A 33 0.42 -12.69 10.06
N LEU A 34 0.06 -13.79 10.70
CA LEU A 34 -0.32 -15.02 10.04
C LEU A 34 -1.82 -15.26 10.16
N ILE A 35 -2.50 -15.38 9.03
CA ILE A 35 -3.90 -15.80 8.94
C ILE A 35 -3.92 -17.26 8.50
N LYS A 36 -4.29 -18.12 9.42
CA LYS A 36 -4.27 -19.58 9.21
C LYS A 36 -5.25 -20.03 8.12
N LYS A 37 -4.92 -21.16 7.52
CA LYS A 37 -5.74 -21.84 6.51
C LYS A 37 -7.20 -21.93 6.93
N ASP A 38 -8.11 -21.72 5.95
CA ASP A 38 -9.56 -21.80 6.12
C ASP A 38 -10.14 -20.83 7.16
N TYR A 39 -9.35 -19.82 7.59
CA TYR A 39 -9.80 -18.85 8.59
C TYR A 39 -10.23 -17.53 7.94
N THR A 40 -11.45 -17.12 8.23
CA THR A 40 -11.99 -15.81 7.83
C THR A 40 -12.11 -14.90 9.05
N LEU A 41 -11.40 -13.77 9.02
CA LEU A 41 -11.50 -12.78 10.09
C LEU A 41 -12.84 -12.06 10.01
N LYS A 42 -13.71 -12.27 11.02
CA LYS A 42 -15.08 -11.72 11.04
C LYS A 42 -15.10 -10.20 11.18
N LYS A 43 -14.19 -9.64 12.00
CA LYS A 43 -14.02 -8.19 12.19
C LYS A 43 -12.72 -7.73 11.53
N PRO A 44 -12.63 -6.49 11.05
CA PRO A 44 -11.38 -5.96 10.53
C PRO A 44 -10.27 -5.99 11.58
N LEU A 45 -9.06 -6.33 11.17
CA LEU A 45 -7.86 -6.00 11.92
C LEU A 45 -7.58 -4.52 11.68
N ILE A 46 -7.41 -3.74 12.74
CA ILE A 46 -7.11 -2.31 12.63
C ILE A 46 -5.71 -2.08 13.15
N ILE A 47 -4.87 -1.47 12.31
CA ILE A 47 -3.54 -1.00 12.69
C ILE A 47 -3.61 0.52 12.81
N TYR A 48 -3.34 1.02 14.00
CA TYR A 48 -3.23 2.45 14.25
C TYR A 48 -1.75 2.84 14.27
N HIS A 49 -1.36 3.71 13.33
CA HIS A 49 -0.05 4.34 13.34
C HIS A 49 -0.17 5.64 14.15
N LEU A 50 0.18 5.56 15.41
CA LEU A 50 0.07 6.68 16.34
C LEU A 50 1.44 7.28 16.59
N THR A 51 1.55 8.59 16.48
CA THR A 51 2.73 9.34 16.90
C THR A 51 2.35 10.32 18.01
N ASN A 52 3.31 10.69 18.84
CA ASN A 52 3.11 11.66 19.93
C ASN A 52 4.25 12.70 19.93
N GLU A 53 4.13 13.72 20.74
CA GLU A 53 5.09 14.83 20.85
C GLU A 53 6.56 14.39 21.05
N LYS A 54 6.79 13.27 21.75
CA LYS A 54 8.15 12.72 21.97
C LYS A 54 8.77 12.16 20.69
N MET A 55 7.95 11.92 19.65
CA MET A 55 8.38 11.40 18.36
C MET A 55 8.61 12.51 17.33
N LYS A 56 8.50 13.78 17.71
CA LYS A 56 8.73 14.93 16.82
C LYS A 56 10.11 14.87 16.16
N SER A 57 10.15 15.12 14.84
CA SER A 57 11.36 15.10 14.02
C SER A 57 12.11 13.76 14.04
N LYS A 58 11.39 12.65 14.11
CA LYS A 58 11.95 11.29 14.09
C LYS A 58 11.74 10.61 12.73
N ASN A 59 12.69 9.72 12.42
CA ASN A 59 12.52 8.74 11.37
C ASN A 59 11.94 7.46 11.98
N ILE A 60 10.80 7.03 11.45
CA ILE A 60 10.08 5.85 11.92
C ILE A 60 10.08 4.84 10.78
N ASN A 61 10.77 3.72 10.98
CA ASN A 61 10.82 2.64 10.01
C ASN A 61 10.10 1.43 10.59
N LEU A 62 9.10 0.93 9.86
CA LEU A 62 8.25 -0.19 10.29
C LEU A 62 8.13 -1.21 9.16
N ARG A 63 8.24 -2.48 9.50
CA ARG A 63 8.02 -3.59 8.57
C ARG A 63 6.90 -4.49 9.06
N LEU A 64 5.98 -4.81 8.13
CA LEU A 64 4.79 -5.62 8.39
C LEU A 64 4.68 -6.70 7.30
N ASP A 65 4.81 -7.95 7.68
CA ASP A 65 4.64 -9.10 6.79
C ASP A 65 3.32 -9.80 7.11
N PHE A 66 2.51 -10.02 6.09
CA PHE A 66 1.23 -10.70 6.18
C PHE A 66 1.27 -11.99 5.37
N GLU A 67 1.05 -13.10 6.05
CA GLU A 67 0.91 -14.41 5.42
C GLU A 67 -0.55 -14.84 5.50
N LEU A 68 -1.21 -14.90 4.36
CA LEU A 68 -2.56 -15.40 4.22
C LEU A 68 -2.48 -16.82 3.66
N GLU A 69 -2.68 -17.82 4.52
CA GLU A 69 -2.68 -19.22 4.10
C GLU A 69 -3.91 -19.54 3.24
N GLN A 70 -3.92 -20.70 2.61
CA GLN A 70 -4.96 -21.14 1.68
C GLN A 70 -6.38 -20.92 2.23
N ASN A 71 -7.27 -20.38 1.38
CA ASN A 71 -8.69 -20.16 1.68
C ASN A 71 -8.92 -19.27 2.92
N SER A 72 -7.98 -18.41 3.26
CA SER A 72 -8.11 -17.46 4.37
C SER A 72 -8.57 -16.08 3.89
N SER A 73 -9.13 -15.27 4.78
CA SER A 73 -9.60 -13.94 4.45
C SER A 73 -9.28 -12.93 5.54
N LEU A 74 -8.65 -11.81 5.13
CA LEU A 74 -8.30 -10.68 5.98
C LEU A 74 -8.95 -9.39 5.47
N LYS A 75 -9.62 -8.68 6.39
CA LYS A 75 -9.93 -7.26 6.23
C LYS A 75 -9.00 -6.46 7.11
N LEU A 76 -8.16 -5.62 6.51
CA LEU A 76 -7.21 -4.75 7.19
C LEU A 76 -7.65 -3.29 7.05
N ILE A 77 -7.66 -2.56 8.14
CA ILE A 77 -7.77 -1.10 8.15
C ILE A 77 -6.47 -0.53 8.71
N ASP A 78 -5.78 0.23 7.89
CA ASP A 78 -4.50 0.84 8.19
C ASP A 78 -4.73 2.34 8.37
N PHE A 79 -4.73 2.81 9.61
CA PHE A 79 -5.16 4.15 9.97
C PHE A 79 -4.00 4.99 10.50
N PHE A 80 -3.76 6.13 9.85
CA PHE A 80 -2.73 7.08 10.23
C PHE A 80 -3.35 8.25 10.99
N SER A 81 -2.89 8.43 12.24
CA SER A 81 -3.27 9.54 13.10
C SER A 81 -2.02 10.07 13.80
N ASP A 82 -1.59 11.24 13.40
CA ASP A 82 -0.34 11.84 13.85
C ASP A 82 -0.62 13.01 14.78
N ASP A 83 -0.15 12.92 16.03
CA ASP A 83 -0.16 14.00 17.00
C ASP A 83 1.18 14.74 17.09
N SER A 84 2.19 14.30 16.31
CA SER A 84 3.51 14.93 16.22
C SER A 84 3.82 15.42 14.82
N GLU A 85 4.75 16.39 14.71
CA GLU A 85 5.10 17.05 13.46
C GLU A 85 6.51 16.70 13.00
N LYS A 86 6.76 16.91 11.69
CA LYS A 86 8.06 16.78 11.02
C LYS A 86 8.68 15.39 11.14
N ASN A 87 7.84 14.37 11.21
CA ASN A 87 8.29 12.98 11.14
C ASN A 87 8.44 12.53 9.71
N PHE A 88 9.38 11.61 9.49
CA PHE A 88 9.41 10.78 8.30
C PHE A 88 9.00 9.36 8.69
N MET A 89 7.88 8.91 8.17
CA MET A 89 7.37 7.55 8.38
C MET A 89 7.59 6.72 7.12
N ASN A 90 8.38 5.67 7.24
CA ASN A 90 8.71 4.76 6.16
C ASN A 90 8.22 3.35 6.53
N ILE A 91 7.19 2.87 5.83
CA ILE A 91 6.54 1.60 6.14
C ILE A 91 6.62 0.65 4.95
N PHE A 92 7.12 -0.53 5.22
CA PHE A 92 7.16 -1.62 4.27
C PHE A 92 6.12 -2.68 4.64
N TYR A 93 5.25 -2.99 3.68
CA TYR A 93 4.26 -4.07 3.79
C TYR A 93 4.59 -5.16 2.79
N ASN A 94 4.59 -6.39 3.23
CA ASN A 94 4.68 -7.54 2.36
C ASN A 94 3.47 -8.45 2.61
N PHE A 95 2.70 -8.71 1.56
CA PHE A 95 1.51 -9.56 1.60
C PHE A 95 1.73 -10.77 0.72
N ASN A 96 1.70 -11.95 1.30
CA ASN A 96 1.73 -13.21 0.59
C ASN A 96 0.36 -13.89 0.69
N LEU A 97 -0.33 -13.98 -0.44
CA LEU A 97 -1.64 -14.58 -0.55
C LEU A 97 -1.51 -15.97 -1.17
N ASP A 98 -1.81 -17.00 -0.40
CA ASP A 98 -1.86 -18.36 -0.90
C ASP A 98 -3.14 -18.60 -1.73
N LYS A 99 -3.29 -19.79 -2.28
CA LYS A 99 -4.43 -20.18 -3.10
C LYS A 99 -5.75 -19.84 -2.42
N ASP A 100 -6.68 -19.24 -3.18
CA ASP A 100 -8.03 -18.87 -2.73
C ASP A 100 -8.05 -17.86 -1.54
N ALA A 101 -6.92 -17.22 -1.21
CA ALA A 101 -6.86 -16.23 -0.14
C ALA A 101 -7.41 -14.86 -0.58
N ILE A 102 -8.04 -14.15 0.35
CA ILE A 102 -8.65 -12.85 0.08
C ILE A 102 -8.10 -11.78 1.03
N LEU A 103 -7.54 -10.72 0.47
CA LEU A 103 -7.10 -9.52 1.19
C LEU A 103 -7.99 -8.33 0.81
N LYS A 104 -8.56 -7.66 1.82
CA LYS A 104 -9.18 -6.32 1.67
C LYS A 104 -8.42 -5.35 2.55
N ASN A 105 -7.65 -4.45 1.95
CA ASN A 105 -6.78 -3.51 2.62
C ASN A 105 -7.28 -2.07 2.43
N TYR A 106 -7.62 -1.38 3.51
CA TYR A 106 -8.09 -0.01 3.53
C TYR A 106 -7.06 0.87 4.22
N LYS A 107 -6.39 1.73 3.46
CA LYS A 107 -5.42 2.71 3.96
C LYS A 107 -6.08 4.06 4.09
N ILE A 108 -6.08 4.62 5.30
CA ILE A 108 -6.76 5.89 5.60
C ILE A 108 -5.74 6.85 6.21
N ASP A 109 -5.37 7.89 5.46
CA ASP A 109 -4.53 8.97 5.93
C ASP A 109 -5.35 10.26 6.07
N LYS A 110 -5.62 10.62 7.33
CA LYS A 110 -6.28 11.86 7.74
C LYS A 110 -5.41 12.69 8.68
N SER A 111 -4.10 12.46 8.66
CA SER A 111 -3.17 13.21 9.52
C SER A 111 -3.31 14.73 9.29
N LEU A 112 -3.36 15.49 10.36
CA LEU A 112 -3.49 16.96 10.28
C LEU A 112 -2.13 17.65 10.34
N ASN A 113 -1.08 16.95 10.70
CA ASN A 113 0.25 17.47 10.96
C ASN A 113 1.18 17.35 9.77
N LYS A 114 2.21 18.20 9.75
CA LYS A 114 3.23 18.30 8.70
C LYS A 114 4.20 17.13 8.75
N ASN A 115 3.84 16.01 8.16
CA ASN A 115 4.63 14.79 8.12
C ASN A 115 4.89 14.33 6.70
N LEU A 116 6.01 13.62 6.53
CA LEU A 116 6.37 12.94 5.30
C LEU A 116 6.11 11.45 5.47
N LYS A 117 5.42 10.84 4.53
CA LYS A 117 5.14 9.41 4.55
C LYS A 117 5.56 8.73 3.27
N TYR A 118 6.21 7.61 3.43
CA TYR A 118 6.46 6.65 2.38
C TYR A 118 5.90 5.30 2.78
N SER A 119 5.16 4.67 1.88
CA SER A 119 4.61 3.33 2.07
C SER A 119 4.91 2.50 0.84
N PHE A 120 5.57 1.37 1.02
CA PHE A 120 5.76 0.39 -0.04
C PHE A 120 4.97 -0.87 0.28
N ASN A 121 4.20 -1.37 -0.69
CA ASN A 121 3.36 -2.54 -0.54
C ASN A 121 3.74 -3.54 -1.62
N ASN A 122 4.31 -4.66 -1.23
CA ASN A 122 4.58 -5.79 -2.09
C ASN A 122 3.49 -6.85 -1.88
N ILE A 123 2.78 -7.23 -2.94
CA ILE A 123 1.65 -8.18 -2.89
C ILE A 123 1.96 -9.33 -3.83
N ASN A 124 2.12 -10.53 -3.30
CA ASN A 124 2.33 -11.74 -4.08
C ASN A 124 1.07 -12.61 -4.02
N GLN A 125 0.53 -12.97 -5.17
CA GLN A 125 -0.74 -13.66 -5.30
C GLN A 125 -0.60 -15.00 -6.00
N LYS A 126 -1.03 -16.08 -5.32
CA LYS A 126 -1.17 -17.41 -5.91
C LYS A 126 -2.57 -17.60 -6.52
N GLN A 127 -2.83 -18.80 -7.02
CA GLN A 127 -4.04 -19.17 -7.76
C GLN A 127 -5.33 -18.74 -7.06
N ASN A 128 -6.27 -18.16 -7.81
CA ASN A 128 -7.59 -17.69 -7.38
C ASN A 128 -7.58 -16.65 -6.25
N SER A 129 -6.42 -16.15 -5.82
CA SER A 129 -6.37 -15.17 -4.73
C SER A 129 -6.84 -13.79 -5.20
N ILE A 130 -7.39 -13.02 -4.28
CA ILE A 130 -7.95 -11.71 -4.57
C ILE A 130 -7.33 -10.68 -3.62
N SER A 131 -6.80 -9.59 -4.15
CA SER A 131 -6.42 -8.42 -3.37
C SER A 131 -7.25 -7.20 -3.77
N GLU A 132 -7.88 -6.57 -2.79
CA GLU A 132 -8.56 -5.29 -2.94
C GLU A 132 -7.87 -4.27 -2.04
N THR A 133 -7.28 -3.24 -2.63
CA THR A 133 -6.67 -2.13 -1.88
C THR A 133 -7.45 -0.85 -2.15
N PHE A 134 -7.88 -0.19 -1.09
CA PHE A 134 -8.50 1.13 -1.14
C PHE A 134 -7.67 2.14 -0.34
N ILE A 135 -7.35 3.28 -0.96
CA ILE A 135 -6.55 4.33 -0.36
C ILE A 135 -7.38 5.60 -0.30
N PHE A 136 -7.57 6.12 0.91
CA PHE A 136 -8.07 7.47 1.13
C PHE A 136 -6.94 8.31 1.70
N SER A 137 -6.57 9.39 1.01
CA SER A 137 -5.47 10.23 1.41
C SER A 137 -5.86 11.71 1.34
N ALA A 138 -5.92 12.34 2.52
CA ALA A 138 -6.25 13.75 2.70
C ALA A 138 -5.34 14.42 3.73
N GLY A 139 -4.49 13.64 4.36
CA GLY A 139 -3.65 14.03 5.49
C GLY A 139 -2.33 14.68 5.10
N SER A 140 -1.26 14.16 5.57
CA SER A 140 0.16 14.50 5.44
C SER A 140 0.55 15.54 4.38
N ASP A 141 1.60 16.31 4.60
CA ASP A 141 2.09 17.28 3.60
C ASP A 141 2.64 16.57 2.36
N TYR A 142 3.34 15.46 2.58
CA TYR A 142 3.84 14.60 1.51
C TYR A 142 3.53 13.14 1.82
N PHE A 143 2.88 12.48 0.87
CA PHE A 143 2.65 11.04 0.95
C PHE A 143 2.95 10.37 -0.38
N LYS A 144 3.91 9.44 -0.35
CA LYS A 144 4.22 8.58 -1.48
C LYS A 144 3.85 7.15 -1.15
N ASN A 145 2.96 6.55 -1.95
CA ASN A 145 2.54 5.16 -1.81
C ASN A 145 2.91 4.38 -3.07
N GLU A 146 3.74 3.37 -2.91
CA GLU A 146 4.11 2.46 -3.99
C GLU A 146 3.49 1.09 -3.75
N ILE A 147 2.89 0.52 -4.80
CA ILE A 147 2.27 -0.80 -4.76
C ILE A 147 2.84 -1.63 -5.89
N ASN A 148 3.49 -2.71 -5.54
CA ASN A 148 3.95 -3.74 -6.47
C ASN A 148 3.11 -5.00 -6.27
N CYS A 149 2.36 -5.41 -7.29
CA CYS A 149 1.47 -6.56 -7.22
C CYS A 149 1.89 -7.60 -8.25
N ASN A 150 2.20 -8.80 -7.80
CA ASN A 150 2.66 -9.92 -8.62
C ASN A 150 1.57 -10.99 -8.69
N LEU A 151 0.91 -11.10 -9.83
CA LEU A 151 -0.10 -12.12 -10.11
C LEU A 151 0.63 -13.39 -10.61
N LYS A 152 0.99 -14.27 -9.67
CA LYS A 152 1.81 -15.48 -9.89
C LYS A 152 0.99 -16.75 -10.06
N GLY A 153 -0.30 -16.69 -9.79
CA GLY A 153 -1.20 -17.83 -9.95
C GLY A 153 -2.38 -17.50 -10.85
N GLU A 154 -2.82 -18.46 -11.65
CA GLU A 154 -3.95 -18.30 -12.55
C GLU A 154 -5.21 -17.86 -11.80
N TYR A 155 -6.06 -17.09 -12.46
CA TYR A 155 -7.31 -16.53 -11.94
C TYR A 155 -7.12 -15.60 -10.74
N SER A 156 -5.88 -15.20 -10.41
CA SER A 156 -5.66 -14.18 -9.39
C SER A 156 -6.09 -12.81 -9.89
N SER A 157 -6.58 -11.99 -8.96
CA SER A 157 -7.13 -10.67 -9.29
C SER A 157 -6.66 -9.59 -8.32
N ALA A 158 -6.30 -8.41 -8.85
CA ALA A 158 -5.86 -7.26 -8.06
C ALA A 158 -6.69 -6.02 -8.38
N PHE A 159 -7.29 -5.41 -7.35
CA PHE A 159 -8.08 -4.19 -7.46
C PHE A 159 -7.45 -3.09 -6.60
N ILE A 160 -7.09 -1.96 -7.22
CA ILE A 160 -6.50 -0.81 -6.53
C ILE A 160 -7.37 0.41 -6.80
N ASN A 161 -7.99 0.93 -5.76
CA ASN A 161 -8.80 2.13 -5.82
C ASN A 161 -8.24 3.19 -4.88
N GLY A 162 -8.25 4.45 -5.30
CA GLY A 162 -7.74 5.54 -4.48
C GLY A 162 -8.54 6.83 -4.64
N ILE A 163 -8.67 7.56 -3.54
CA ILE A 163 -9.23 8.92 -3.51
C ILE A 163 -8.22 9.81 -2.79
N PHE A 164 -7.76 10.85 -3.49
CA PHE A 164 -6.96 11.93 -2.93
C PHE A 164 -7.79 13.18 -2.83
N SER A 165 -7.87 13.75 -1.63
CA SER A 165 -8.55 15.03 -1.37
C SER A 165 -7.54 15.97 -0.75
N LEU A 166 -6.89 16.78 -1.58
CA LEU A 166 -5.75 17.58 -1.18
C LEU A 166 -6.12 19.07 -1.17
N ASP A 167 -5.62 19.76 -0.16
CA ASP A 167 -5.69 21.21 -0.04
C ASP A 167 -4.47 21.74 0.71
N ASN A 168 -4.12 23.03 0.47
CA ASN A 168 -3.08 23.74 1.23
C ASN A 168 -1.68 23.11 1.21
N ASN A 169 -1.00 23.21 0.07
CA ASN A 169 0.42 22.85 -0.11
C ASN A 169 0.76 21.36 0.11
N LYS A 170 -0.16 20.46 -0.19
CA LYS A 170 0.07 19.02 -0.10
C LYS A 170 0.49 18.45 -1.43
N GLN A 171 1.37 17.43 -1.35
CA GLN A 171 1.77 16.63 -2.51
C GLN A 171 1.62 15.15 -2.20
N HIS A 172 0.78 14.45 -2.98
CA HIS A 172 0.62 13.01 -2.84
C HIS A 172 0.91 12.30 -4.16
N GLU A 173 1.62 11.19 -4.04
CA GLU A 173 2.03 10.36 -5.16
C GLU A 173 1.59 8.91 -4.92
N ILE A 174 0.99 8.29 -5.93
CA ILE A 174 0.79 6.85 -5.98
C ILE A 174 1.46 6.27 -7.21
N ARG A 175 2.29 5.26 -6.99
CA ARG A 175 2.87 4.43 -8.05
C ARG A 175 2.37 3.01 -7.92
N THR A 176 1.91 2.46 -9.02
CA THR A 176 1.46 1.07 -9.07
C THR A 176 2.21 0.33 -10.16
N THR A 177 2.67 -0.86 -9.84
CA THR A 177 3.20 -1.82 -10.79
C THR A 177 2.43 -3.11 -10.62
N ILE A 178 1.70 -3.53 -11.65
CA ILE A 178 0.99 -4.81 -11.65
C ILE A 178 1.65 -5.72 -12.68
N ASN A 179 2.15 -6.85 -12.22
CA ASN A 179 2.83 -7.84 -13.03
C ASN A 179 1.90 -9.05 -13.23
N HIS A 180 1.38 -9.21 -14.43
CA HIS A 180 0.66 -10.41 -14.86
C HIS A 180 1.71 -11.42 -15.34
N LEU A 181 1.98 -12.44 -14.54
CA LEU A 181 3.06 -13.41 -14.76
C LEU A 181 2.56 -14.76 -15.28
N VAL A 182 1.24 -14.98 -15.23
CA VAL A 182 0.59 -16.21 -15.69
C VAL A 182 -0.74 -15.86 -16.36
N GLU A 183 -1.31 -16.81 -17.09
CA GLU A 183 -2.57 -16.61 -17.81
C GLU A 183 -3.81 -16.39 -16.93
N ASN A 184 -4.91 -15.92 -17.54
CA ASN A 184 -6.22 -15.74 -16.93
C ASN A 184 -6.24 -14.81 -15.70
N THR A 185 -5.31 -13.87 -15.60
CA THR A 185 -5.23 -12.93 -14.46
C THR A 185 -5.93 -11.61 -14.75
N LYS A 186 -6.37 -10.93 -13.68
CA LYS A 186 -7.15 -9.69 -13.80
C LYS A 186 -6.62 -8.58 -12.92
N SER A 187 -6.60 -7.34 -13.45
CA SER A 187 -6.31 -6.15 -12.64
C SER A 187 -7.18 -4.96 -13.02
N HIS A 188 -7.58 -4.20 -12.01
CA HIS A 188 -8.34 -2.96 -12.20
C HIS A 188 -7.83 -1.88 -11.27
N GLN A 189 -7.54 -0.70 -11.83
CA GLN A 189 -7.03 0.43 -11.08
C GLN A 189 -7.89 1.66 -11.34
N LEU A 190 -8.37 2.31 -10.27
CA LEU A 190 -9.15 3.55 -10.37
C LEU A 190 -8.66 4.55 -9.33
N ILE A 191 -8.03 5.62 -9.78
CA ILE A 191 -7.53 6.71 -8.94
C ILE A 191 -8.28 7.99 -9.25
N LYS A 192 -8.82 8.63 -8.22
CA LYS A 192 -9.50 9.93 -8.32
C LYS A 192 -8.88 10.94 -7.38
N SER A 193 -8.68 12.17 -7.88
CA SER A 193 -8.11 13.27 -7.10
C SER A 193 -9.02 14.49 -7.14
N VAL A 194 -9.17 15.15 -6.02
CA VAL A 194 -9.76 16.49 -5.90
C VAL A 194 -8.68 17.38 -5.30
N LEU A 195 -8.28 18.41 -6.05
CA LEU A 195 -7.08 19.18 -5.77
C LEU A 195 -7.42 20.65 -5.57
N GLY A 196 -7.20 21.13 -4.36
CA GLY A 196 -7.35 22.53 -4.00
C GLY A 196 -6.03 23.30 -4.13
N LYS A 197 -5.93 24.43 -3.41
CA LYS A 197 -4.86 25.41 -3.57
C LYS A 197 -3.46 24.86 -3.32
N ASN A 198 -2.53 25.13 -4.25
CA ASN A 198 -1.12 24.74 -4.16
C ASN A 198 -0.91 23.24 -3.91
N THR A 199 -1.69 22.39 -4.53
CA THR A 199 -1.57 20.94 -4.34
C THR A 199 -1.06 20.24 -5.57
N LYS A 200 -0.43 19.09 -5.36
CA LYS A 200 0.04 18.24 -6.44
C LYS A 200 -0.32 16.78 -6.18
N SER A 201 -0.96 16.15 -7.16
CA SER A 201 -1.21 14.71 -7.17
C SER A 201 -0.51 14.08 -8.37
N VAL A 202 0.21 12.99 -8.12
CA VAL A 202 0.90 12.23 -9.15
C VAL A 202 0.41 10.80 -9.14
N TYR A 203 0.00 10.31 -10.32
CA TYR A 203 -0.30 8.90 -10.52
C TYR A 203 0.58 8.32 -11.63
N GLN A 204 1.32 7.27 -11.29
CA GLN A 204 2.11 6.49 -12.25
C GLN A 204 1.69 5.02 -12.17
N GLY A 205 0.96 4.54 -13.16
CA GLY A 205 0.53 3.15 -13.28
C GLY A 205 1.32 2.40 -14.35
N ARG A 206 1.83 1.22 -14.01
CA ARG A 206 2.43 0.29 -14.94
C ARG A 206 1.71 -1.04 -14.87
N ILE A 207 1.29 -1.57 -16.03
CA ILE A 207 0.84 -2.95 -16.19
C ILE A 207 1.89 -3.65 -17.05
N TYR A 208 2.51 -4.68 -16.49
CA TYR A 208 3.39 -5.60 -17.20
C TYR A 208 2.65 -6.91 -17.46
N VAL A 209 2.70 -7.40 -18.68
CA VAL A 209 2.11 -8.67 -19.10
C VAL A 209 3.24 -9.54 -19.64
N ASP A 210 3.49 -10.66 -18.97
CA ASP A 210 4.48 -11.63 -19.42
C ASP A 210 4.05 -12.28 -20.74
N SER A 211 5.00 -12.78 -21.52
CA SER A 211 4.74 -13.45 -22.80
C SER A 211 3.82 -14.68 -22.64
N GLU A 212 3.87 -15.35 -21.51
CA GLU A 212 3.04 -16.52 -21.19
C GLU A 212 1.70 -16.13 -20.54
N ALA A 213 1.51 -14.87 -20.14
CA ALA A 213 0.31 -14.40 -19.43
C ALA A 213 -0.84 -14.09 -20.41
N GLN A 214 -1.34 -15.09 -21.10
CA GLN A 214 -2.45 -14.96 -22.03
C GLN A 214 -3.79 -14.74 -21.32
N LYS A 215 -4.80 -14.17 -22.01
CA LYS A 215 -6.14 -13.89 -21.48
C LYS A 215 -6.13 -13.00 -20.23
N THR A 216 -5.17 -12.10 -20.17
CA THR A 216 -5.07 -11.08 -19.13
C THR A 216 -6.10 -9.96 -19.38
N ASP A 217 -6.80 -9.54 -18.32
CA ASP A 217 -7.69 -8.38 -18.30
C ASP A 217 -7.09 -7.30 -17.39
N GLY A 218 -6.46 -6.29 -17.99
CA GLY A 218 -5.80 -5.21 -17.28
C GLY A 218 -6.43 -3.85 -17.60
N TYR A 219 -6.92 -3.12 -16.59
CA TYR A 219 -7.52 -1.81 -16.73
C TYR A 219 -6.95 -0.81 -15.73
N GLN A 220 -6.69 0.43 -16.21
CA GLN A 220 -6.33 1.53 -15.33
C GLN A 220 -6.97 2.84 -15.78
N LEU A 221 -7.45 3.62 -14.82
CA LEU A 221 -8.03 4.93 -15.04
C LEU A 221 -7.64 5.87 -13.91
N SER A 222 -7.19 7.08 -14.25
CA SER A 222 -7.03 8.16 -13.30
C SER A 222 -7.81 9.39 -13.77
N LYS A 223 -8.42 10.11 -12.81
CA LYS A 223 -9.16 11.35 -13.05
C LYS A 223 -8.89 12.34 -11.93
N ALA A 224 -8.79 13.62 -12.29
CA ALA A 224 -8.67 14.69 -11.30
C ALA A 224 -9.67 15.81 -11.56
N ILE A 225 -10.08 16.45 -10.48
CA ILE A 225 -10.81 17.74 -10.48
C ILE A 225 -9.85 18.75 -9.85
N LEU A 226 -9.50 19.79 -10.60
CA LEU A 226 -8.68 20.91 -10.14
C LEU A 226 -9.62 22.03 -9.71
N LEU A 227 -9.57 22.38 -8.43
CA LEU A 227 -10.43 23.41 -7.83
C LEU A 227 -9.75 24.78 -7.80
N ASP A 228 -8.44 24.83 -8.08
CA ASP A 228 -7.62 26.04 -8.04
C ASP A 228 -6.59 26.00 -9.17
N GLU A 229 -6.26 27.17 -9.73
CA GLU A 229 -5.30 27.31 -10.83
C GLU A 229 -3.86 26.91 -10.47
N THR A 230 -3.55 26.87 -9.17
CA THR A 230 -2.23 26.45 -8.65
C THR A 230 -2.15 24.94 -8.37
N SER A 231 -3.20 24.19 -8.64
CA SER A 231 -3.20 22.74 -8.44
C SER A 231 -2.65 22.00 -9.66
N GLU A 232 -1.92 20.92 -9.42
CA GLU A 232 -1.27 20.12 -10.47
C GLU A 232 -1.70 18.65 -10.38
N PHE A 233 -1.97 18.06 -11.54
CA PHE A 233 -2.18 16.62 -11.69
C PHE A 233 -1.29 16.06 -12.81
N ASN A 234 -0.48 15.03 -12.51
CA ASN A 234 0.45 14.37 -13.42
C ASN A 234 0.23 12.86 -13.44
#